data_143576e64bd0917be7d20acd72c86f59
#
_entry.id   143576e64bd0917be7d20acd72c86f59
#
_cell.length_a   1.000
_cell.length_b   1.000
_cell.length_c   1.000
_cell.angle_alpha   90.00
_cell.angle_beta   90.00
_cell.angle_gamma   90.00
#
_symmetry.space_group_name_H-M   'P 1'
#
loop_
_entity.id
_entity.type
_entity.pdbx_description
1 polymer ?
#
loop_
_entity_poly.entity_id
_entity_poly.type
_entity_poly.pdbx_seq_one_letter_code
_entity_poly.pdbx_strand_id
1 'polypeptide(L)'
;MKALRKLVIVTLIALACAAAVFFFGWTQFSVPAGKYGVMLSKSGGYHPQAIMPGHFTWRWERIVPTNAQILVFDLTPRKVHYDADGSLPSADQYAKILNTKEDFSWAVGIDALVTLKPEKLVTIVEKNTIQTQEALESYIDSHIRGALQTIMYRSVAELTNNPSEYQQIKTDYHALSGKFKDELTKTTNEDFFAEAVTLTKLAIPDIHTYKIAEQAYNTYEQQRGMLLAETAAKEAQYAASEQFQIDRLTKWGDFLAKYPHIIELIAVAQQDSKAALNALKSLEKKQE
;
A
#
# COMPACT_ATOMS: atom_id res chain seq x y z
N MET A 1 -14.25 83.73 10.16
CA MET A 1 -14.61 82.98 8.96
C MET A 1 -13.44 82.16 8.36
N LYS A 2 -12.24 82.73 8.20
CA LYS A 2 -11.09 82.00 7.60
C LYS A 2 -10.61 80.77 8.43
N ALA A 3 -10.63 80.84 9.78
CA ALA A 3 -10.22 79.74 10.66
C ALA A 3 -11.23 78.58 10.60
N LEU A 4 -12.56 78.87 10.59
CA LEU A 4 -13.61 77.86 10.47
C LEU A 4 -13.52 77.11 9.12
N ARG A 5 -13.28 77.86 8.03
CA ARG A 5 -13.09 77.27 6.70
C ARG A 5 -11.86 76.35 6.64
N LYS A 6 -10.74 76.73 7.30
CA LYS A 6 -9.56 75.87 7.41
C LYS A 6 -9.87 74.60 8.18
N LEU A 7 -10.55 74.72 9.34
CA LEU A 7 -10.96 73.56 10.15
C LEU A 7 -11.83 72.61 9.37
N VAL A 8 -12.86 73.10 8.64
CA VAL A 8 -13.72 72.26 7.80
C VAL A 8 -12.93 71.53 6.72
N ILE A 9 -11.99 72.22 6.05
CA ILE A 9 -11.16 71.58 5.01
C ILE A 9 -10.28 70.49 5.61
N VAL A 10 -9.63 70.74 6.75
CA VAL A 10 -8.79 69.70 7.43
C VAL A 10 -9.63 68.49 7.84
N THR A 11 -10.83 68.73 8.39
CA THR A 11 -11.75 67.63 8.76
C THR A 11 -12.19 66.81 7.54
N LEU A 12 -12.51 67.47 6.43
CA LEU A 12 -12.89 66.77 5.17
C LEU A 12 -11.71 65.95 4.63
N ILE A 13 -10.47 66.48 4.67
CA ILE A 13 -9.29 65.72 4.23
C ILE A 13 -9.04 64.54 5.17
N ALA A 14 -9.15 64.73 6.50
CA ALA A 14 -9.01 63.63 7.46
C ALA A 14 -10.07 62.52 7.22
N LEU A 15 -11.33 62.94 6.99
CA LEU A 15 -12.41 61.99 6.68
C LEU A 15 -12.17 61.24 5.36
N ALA A 16 -11.68 61.94 4.33
CA ALA A 16 -11.33 61.33 3.05
C ALA A 16 -10.17 60.31 3.18
N CYS A 17 -9.13 60.66 3.97
CA CYS A 17 -8.04 59.75 4.31
C CYS A 17 -8.52 58.52 5.07
N ALA A 18 -9.38 58.70 6.09
CA ALA A 18 -9.99 57.61 6.85
C ALA A 18 -10.84 56.68 5.96
N ALA A 19 -11.64 57.26 5.06
CA ALA A 19 -12.43 56.50 4.10
C ALA A 19 -11.53 55.70 3.11
N ALA A 20 -10.44 56.31 2.65
CA ALA A 20 -9.47 55.63 1.80
C ALA A 20 -8.79 54.45 2.52
N VAL A 21 -8.32 54.66 3.76
CA VAL A 21 -7.72 53.62 4.61
C VAL A 21 -8.72 52.47 4.84
N PHE A 22 -9.96 52.79 5.15
CA PHE A 22 -11.03 51.81 5.32
C PHE A 22 -11.26 51.01 4.05
N PHE A 23 -11.38 51.68 2.90
CA PHE A 23 -11.64 51.01 1.61
C PHE A 23 -10.48 50.14 1.17
N PHE A 24 -9.24 50.62 1.26
CA PHE A 24 -8.06 49.81 0.86
C PHE A 24 -7.81 48.64 1.80
N GLY A 25 -8.10 48.76 3.08
CA GLY A 25 -7.99 47.70 4.05
C GLY A 25 -9.10 46.63 3.95
N TRP A 26 -10.18 46.89 3.23
CA TRP A 26 -11.30 45.95 3.05
C TRP A 26 -10.95 44.88 2.05
N THR A 27 -10.63 43.67 2.55
CA THR A 27 -10.12 42.57 1.71
C THR A 27 -11.18 41.91 0.85
N GLN A 28 -12.43 41.94 1.24
CA GLN A 28 -13.54 41.29 0.56
C GLN A 28 -13.77 41.81 -0.88
N PHE A 29 -13.48 43.09 -1.16
CA PHE A 29 -13.58 43.63 -2.52
C PHE A 29 -12.69 42.95 -3.55
N SER A 30 -11.64 42.22 -3.10
CA SER A 30 -10.73 41.51 -3.99
C SER A 30 -11.13 40.06 -4.22
N VAL A 31 -12.16 39.57 -3.51
CA VAL A 31 -12.65 38.20 -3.63
C VAL A 31 -14.02 38.22 -4.31
N PRO A 32 -14.19 37.66 -5.51
CA PRO A 32 -15.49 37.57 -6.18
C PRO A 32 -16.50 36.81 -5.33
N ALA A 33 -17.78 37.11 -5.56
CA ALA A 33 -18.88 36.40 -4.89
C ALA A 33 -18.78 34.87 -5.13
N GLY A 34 -18.98 34.09 -4.09
CA GLY A 34 -18.91 32.63 -4.13
C GLY A 34 -17.49 32.03 -4.09
N LYS A 35 -16.45 32.87 -4.10
CA LYS A 35 -15.06 32.41 -4.00
C LYS A 35 -14.44 32.70 -2.63
N TYR A 36 -13.39 32.00 -2.31
CA TYR A 36 -12.64 32.11 -1.06
C TYR A 36 -11.27 32.74 -1.31
N GLY A 37 -10.82 33.59 -0.39
CA GLY A 37 -9.53 34.25 -0.48
C GLY A 37 -8.54 33.74 0.56
N VAL A 38 -7.28 33.51 0.17
CA VAL A 38 -6.16 33.28 1.07
C VAL A 38 -5.23 34.46 0.96
N MET A 39 -5.01 35.18 2.07
CA MET A 39 -4.12 36.33 2.08
C MET A 39 -2.71 35.89 2.46
N LEU A 40 -1.77 36.23 1.57
CA LEU A 40 -0.33 36.09 1.79
C LEU A 40 0.28 37.49 1.90
N SER A 41 0.94 37.80 2.99
CA SER A 41 1.67 39.07 3.17
C SER A 41 3.17 38.84 3.29
N LYS A 42 3.97 39.78 2.76
CA LYS A 42 5.44 39.73 2.88
C LYS A 42 5.91 39.91 4.34
N SER A 43 5.12 40.63 5.12
CA SER A 43 5.46 40.96 6.52
C SER A 43 4.96 39.91 7.53
N GLY A 44 3.93 39.13 7.23
CA GLY A 44 3.29 38.22 8.17
C GLY A 44 3.03 36.80 7.67
N GLY A 45 3.41 36.50 6.41
CA GLY A 45 3.14 35.19 5.82
C GLY A 45 1.66 34.97 5.49
N TYR A 46 1.22 33.72 5.54
CA TYR A 46 -0.18 33.36 5.33
C TYR A 46 -1.04 33.77 6.52
N HIS A 47 -2.16 34.43 6.22
CA HIS A 47 -3.14 34.76 7.26
C HIS A 47 -3.93 33.50 7.63
N PRO A 48 -4.10 33.17 8.96
CA PRO A 48 -4.66 31.89 9.39
C PRO A 48 -6.14 31.67 9.03
N GLN A 49 -6.86 32.76 8.72
CA GLN A 49 -8.28 32.69 8.36
C GLN A 49 -8.49 33.01 6.89
N ALA A 50 -9.23 32.14 6.18
CA ALA A 50 -9.68 32.43 4.83
C ALA A 50 -10.67 33.60 4.79
N ILE A 51 -10.60 34.37 3.73
CA ILE A 51 -11.61 35.40 3.44
C ILE A 51 -12.83 34.69 2.87
N MET A 52 -13.92 34.67 3.65
CA MET A 52 -15.16 34.00 3.26
C MET A 52 -16.10 34.94 2.54
N PRO A 53 -16.93 34.43 1.58
CA PRO A 53 -17.98 35.20 0.96
C PRO A 53 -18.96 35.75 2.01
N GLY A 54 -19.36 37.02 1.88
CA GLY A 54 -20.35 37.66 2.77
C GLY A 54 -19.85 38.06 4.14
N HIS A 55 -18.62 37.76 4.54
CA HIS A 55 -18.06 38.15 5.81
C HIS A 55 -17.14 39.35 5.66
N PHE A 56 -17.42 40.43 6.43
CA PHE A 56 -16.56 41.60 6.46
C PHE A 56 -15.19 41.26 7.07
N THR A 57 -14.13 41.49 6.31
CA THR A 57 -12.74 41.29 6.78
C THR A 57 -11.89 42.47 6.38
N TRP A 58 -11.27 43.12 7.39
CA TRP A 58 -10.40 44.28 7.20
C TRP A 58 -9.00 43.94 7.66
N ARG A 59 -7.97 44.32 6.85
CA ARG A 59 -6.56 44.01 7.13
C ARG A 59 -5.66 45.19 6.83
N TRP A 60 -4.86 45.58 7.77
CA TRP A 60 -3.92 46.69 7.66
C TRP A 60 -2.78 46.41 6.67
N GLU A 61 -2.35 45.12 6.54
CA GLU A 61 -1.26 44.69 5.65
C GLU A 61 -1.53 45.06 4.19
N ARG A 62 -2.79 45.22 3.84
CA ARG A 62 -3.20 45.61 2.51
C ARG A 62 -3.08 47.09 2.20
N ILE A 63 -2.99 47.90 3.20
CA ILE A 63 -2.79 49.36 3.05
C ILE A 63 -1.36 49.62 2.55
N VAL A 64 -0.41 48.79 2.92
CA VAL A 64 0.98 48.89 2.44
C VAL A 64 1.05 48.36 1.03
N PRO A 65 1.42 49.18 0.02
CA PRO A 65 1.52 48.78 -1.36
C PRO A 65 2.42 47.54 -1.56
N THR A 66 2.01 46.60 -2.36
CA THR A 66 2.78 45.37 -2.70
C THR A 66 3.10 44.43 -1.53
N ASN A 67 2.59 44.72 -0.31
CA ASN A 67 2.86 43.87 0.86
C ASN A 67 1.96 42.62 0.89
N ALA A 68 0.70 42.73 0.48
CA ALA A 68 -0.27 41.63 0.55
C ALA A 68 -0.79 41.24 -0.83
N GLN A 69 -0.84 39.93 -1.08
CA GLN A 69 -1.48 39.30 -2.21
C GLN A 69 -2.66 38.45 -1.72
N ILE A 70 -3.78 38.47 -2.44
CA ILE A 70 -4.92 37.60 -2.17
C ILE A 70 -4.99 36.57 -3.29
N LEU A 71 -4.81 35.31 -2.91
CA LEU A 71 -5.04 34.16 -3.77
C LEU A 71 -6.51 33.79 -3.70
N VAL A 72 -7.16 33.70 -4.84
CA VAL A 72 -8.61 33.43 -4.93
C VAL A 72 -8.84 32.01 -5.40
N PHE A 73 -9.65 31.26 -4.64
CA PHE A 73 -9.95 29.86 -4.90
C PHE A 73 -11.46 29.63 -5.01
N ASP A 74 -11.84 28.74 -5.90
CA ASP A 74 -13.17 28.18 -6.03
C ASP A 74 -13.20 26.83 -5.30
N LEU A 75 -14.16 26.68 -4.37
CA LEU A 75 -14.35 25.46 -3.59
C LEU A 75 -15.64 24.72 -3.99
N THR A 76 -16.06 24.86 -5.25
CA THR A 76 -17.21 24.08 -5.76
C THR A 76 -16.93 22.59 -5.68
N PRO A 77 -17.97 21.74 -5.48
CA PRO A 77 -17.81 20.31 -5.43
C PRO A 77 -17.10 19.78 -6.67
N ARG A 78 -16.08 18.97 -6.43
CA ARG A 78 -15.23 18.40 -7.50
C ARG A 78 -15.46 16.91 -7.63
N LYS A 79 -15.71 16.48 -8.86
CA LYS A 79 -15.83 15.07 -9.19
C LYS A 79 -14.45 14.50 -9.49
N VAL A 80 -14.04 13.53 -8.69
CA VAL A 80 -12.79 12.78 -8.87
C VAL A 80 -13.13 11.37 -9.33
N HIS A 81 -12.61 10.99 -10.49
CA HIS A 81 -12.77 9.67 -11.06
C HIS A 81 -11.54 8.80 -10.74
N TYR A 82 -11.78 7.55 -10.32
CA TYR A 82 -10.75 6.58 -10.06
C TYR A 82 -11.15 5.20 -10.58
N ASP A 83 -10.38 4.67 -11.51
CA ASP A 83 -10.48 3.31 -12.01
C ASP A 83 -9.28 2.50 -11.57
N ALA A 84 -9.53 1.25 -11.18
CA ALA A 84 -8.49 0.29 -10.93
C ALA A 84 -8.95 -1.11 -11.32
N ASP A 85 -8.00 -1.90 -11.74
CA ASP A 85 -8.14 -3.30 -12.05
C ASP A 85 -6.93 -4.08 -11.52
N GLY A 86 -7.11 -5.38 -11.40
CA GLY A 86 -6.07 -6.28 -10.91
C GLY A 86 -6.56 -7.70 -10.86
N SER A 87 -5.72 -8.59 -10.36
CA SER A 87 -6.08 -9.97 -10.09
C SER A 87 -5.99 -10.28 -8.60
N LEU A 88 -6.76 -11.26 -8.13
CA LEU A 88 -6.65 -11.75 -6.77
C LEU A 88 -5.27 -12.39 -6.55
N PRO A 89 -4.76 -12.41 -5.31
CA PRO A 89 -3.45 -12.98 -4.99
C PRO A 89 -3.31 -14.41 -5.51
N SER A 90 -2.19 -14.71 -6.18
CA SER A 90 -1.89 -16.04 -6.76
C SER A 90 -2.94 -16.61 -7.75
N ALA A 91 -3.76 -15.73 -8.34
CA ALA A 91 -4.83 -16.10 -9.27
C ALA A 91 -4.36 -17.03 -10.38
N ASP A 92 -3.23 -16.72 -11.04
CA ASP A 92 -2.66 -17.52 -12.12
C ASP A 92 -2.24 -18.93 -11.67
N GLN A 93 -1.78 -19.07 -10.43
CA GLN A 93 -1.37 -20.36 -9.86
C GLN A 93 -2.59 -21.22 -9.56
N TYR A 94 -3.64 -20.61 -9.01
CA TYR A 94 -4.88 -21.30 -8.68
C TYR A 94 -5.66 -21.72 -9.92
N ALA A 95 -5.72 -20.88 -10.94
CA ALA A 95 -6.34 -21.21 -12.21
C ALA A 95 -5.66 -22.41 -12.90
N LYS A 96 -4.33 -22.51 -12.85
CA LYS A 96 -3.57 -23.65 -13.41
C LYS A 96 -3.91 -24.97 -12.73
N ILE A 97 -4.11 -24.99 -11.42
CA ILE A 97 -4.44 -26.22 -10.69
C ILE A 97 -5.85 -26.72 -10.99
N LEU A 98 -6.80 -25.80 -11.11
CA LEU A 98 -8.16 -26.17 -11.49
C LEU A 98 -8.26 -26.63 -12.95
N ASN A 99 -7.19 -26.40 -13.76
CA ASN A 99 -7.20 -26.63 -15.21
C ASN A 99 -8.40 -25.96 -15.90
N THR A 100 -8.85 -24.83 -15.36
CA THR A 100 -9.97 -24.03 -15.84
C THR A 100 -9.47 -22.72 -16.43
N LYS A 101 -10.29 -22.11 -17.29
CA LYS A 101 -10.06 -20.74 -17.79
C LYS A 101 -10.70 -19.69 -16.89
N GLU A 102 -10.80 -19.98 -15.59
CA GLU A 102 -11.38 -19.04 -14.62
C GLU A 102 -10.51 -17.79 -14.54
N ASP A 103 -11.18 -16.64 -14.68
CA ASP A 103 -10.57 -15.34 -14.58
C ASP A 103 -10.86 -14.78 -13.17
N PHE A 104 -9.81 -14.66 -12.35
CA PHE A 104 -9.88 -14.08 -11.03
C PHE A 104 -9.46 -12.60 -11.02
N SER A 105 -9.63 -11.92 -12.15
CA SER A 105 -9.44 -10.47 -12.24
C SER A 105 -10.63 -9.73 -11.65
N TRP A 106 -10.35 -8.54 -11.11
CA TRP A 106 -11.35 -7.61 -10.64
C TRP A 106 -11.14 -6.24 -11.29
N ALA A 107 -12.21 -5.48 -11.43
CA ALA A 107 -12.14 -4.11 -11.91
C ALA A 107 -13.21 -3.27 -11.20
N VAL A 108 -12.80 -2.11 -10.67
CA VAL A 108 -13.67 -1.18 -9.93
C VAL A 108 -13.44 0.22 -10.45
N GLY A 109 -14.51 0.90 -10.80
CA GLY A 109 -14.53 2.32 -11.14
C GLY A 109 -15.37 3.08 -10.12
N ILE A 110 -14.85 4.20 -9.61
CA ILE A 110 -15.46 5.00 -8.56
C ILE A 110 -15.43 6.47 -8.97
N ASP A 111 -16.57 7.13 -8.87
CA ASP A 111 -16.71 8.58 -8.91
C ASP A 111 -16.99 9.11 -7.51
N ALA A 112 -16.13 9.96 -7.00
CA ALA A 112 -16.33 10.65 -5.73
C ALA A 112 -16.55 12.14 -5.96
N LEU A 113 -17.64 12.69 -5.40
CA LEU A 113 -17.91 14.11 -5.35
C LEU A 113 -17.47 14.63 -3.99
N VAL A 114 -16.46 15.51 -3.98
CA VAL A 114 -15.85 16.02 -2.76
C VAL A 114 -15.74 17.53 -2.76
N THR A 115 -15.86 18.14 -1.58
CA THR A 115 -15.71 19.57 -1.38
C THR A 115 -14.67 19.82 -0.29
N LEU A 116 -13.70 20.70 -0.56
CA LEU A 116 -12.72 21.12 0.44
C LEU A 116 -13.39 21.99 1.50
N LYS A 117 -13.11 21.74 2.79
CA LYS A 117 -13.59 22.54 3.89
C LYS A 117 -12.94 23.95 3.86
N PRO A 118 -13.75 25.03 3.85
CA PRO A 118 -13.20 26.40 3.80
C PRO A 118 -12.24 26.73 4.94
N GLU A 119 -12.44 26.14 6.13
CA GLU A 119 -11.59 26.35 7.31
C GLU A 119 -10.20 25.76 7.11
N LYS A 120 -10.06 24.74 6.27
CA LYS A 120 -8.80 24.05 5.99
C LYS A 120 -8.05 24.60 4.80
N LEU A 121 -8.69 25.47 4.02
CA LEU A 121 -8.13 26.03 2.79
C LEU A 121 -6.74 26.66 3.04
N VAL A 122 -6.62 27.54 4.06
CA VAL A 122 -5.36 28.22 4.34
C VAL A 122 -4.26 27.24 4.69
N THR A 123 -4.54 26.28 5.57
CA THR A 123 -3.57 25.27 6.01
C THR A 123 -3.06 24.43 4.85
N ILE A 124 -3.94 24.04 3.93
CA ILE A 124 -3.59 23.26 2.75
C ILE A 124 -2.77 24.09 1.77
N VAL A 125 -3.18 25.32 1.50
CA VAL A 125 -2.49 26.26 0.63
C VAL A 125 -1.09 26.57 1.13
N GLU A 126 -0.94 26.85 2.41
CA GLU A 126 0.35 27.12 3.06
C GLU A 126 1.26 25.89 3.05
N LYS A 127 0.77 24.74 3.51
CA LYS A 127 1.56 23.51 3.65
C LYS A 127 2.06 23.00 2.31
N ASN A 128 1.26 23.15 1.25
CA ASN A 128 1.59 22.66 -0.10
C ASN A 128 2.05 23.76 -1.05
N THR A 129 2.21 24.99 -0.58
CA THR A 129 2.67 26.16 -1.36
C THR A 129 1.82 26.39 -2.61
N ILE A 130 0.50 26.23 -2.50
CA ILE A 130 -0.45 26.33 -3.61
C ILE A 130 -0.70 27.81 -3.92
N GLN A 131 -0.52 28.22 -5.17
CA GLN A 131 -0.68 29.62 -5.57
C GLN A 131 -1.78 29.81 -6.65
N THR A 132 -2.21 28.74 -7.31
CA THR A 132 -3.20 28.80 -8.39
C THR A 132 -4.35 27.82 -8.13
N GLN A 133 -5.47 28.07 -8.82
CA GLN A 133 -6.64 27.19 -8.76
C GLN A 133 -6.31 25.79 -9.28
N GLU A 134 -5.57 25.70 -10.38
CA GLU A 134 -5.18 24.43 -11.00
C GLU A 134 -4.30 23.59 -10.07
N ALA A 135 -3.41 24.25 -9.30
CA ALA A 135 -2.58 23.55 -8.32
C ALA A 135 -3.43 23.00 -7.14
N LEU A 136 -4.45 23.75 -6.70
CA LEU A 136 -5.39 23.28 -5.69
C LEU A 136 -6.19 22.08 -6.21
N GLU A 137 -6.68 22.15 -7.42
CA GLU A 137 -7.44 21.08 -8.06
C GLU A 137 -6.59 19.81 -8.22
N SER A 138 -5.35 19.95 -8.67
CA SER A 138 -4.41 18.84 -8.79
C SER A 138 -4.11 18.19 -7.43
N TYR A 139 -3.97 19.00 -6.39
CA TYR A 139 -3.80 18.52 -5.02
C TYR A 139 -5.03 17.70 -4.56
N ILE A 140 -6.24 18.24 -4.76
CA ILE A 140 -7.49 17.55 -4.40
C ILE A 140 -7.58 16.22 -5.14
N ASP A 141 -7.36 16.22 -6.45
CA ASP A 141 -7.41 15.02 -7.28
C ASP A 141 -6.44 13.95 -6.80
N SER A 142 -5.19 14.34 -6.54
CA SER A 142 -4.16 13.40 -6.07
C SER A 142 -4.46 12.84 -4.69
N HIS A 143 -4.92 13.69 -3.78
CA HIS A 143 -5.23 13.30 -2.40
C HIS A 143 -6.42 12.34 -2.34
N ILE A 144 -7.50 12.67 -3.04
CA ILE A 144 -8.71 11.85 -3.09
C ILE A 144 -8.48 10.53 -3.83
N ARG A 145 -7.73 10.55 -4.95
CA ARG A 145 -7.34 9.31 -5.64
C ARG A 145 -6.54 8.38 -4.74
N GLY A 146 -5.58 8.92 -3.98
CA GLY A 146 -4.82 8.13 -3.00
C GLY A 146 -5.68 7.51 -1.90
N ALA A 147 -6.66 8.28 -1.39
CA ALA A 147 -7.64 7.78 -0.42
C ALA A 147 -8.52 6.68 -1.02
N LEU A 148 -9.09 6.90 -2.21
CA LEU A 148 -9.89 5.91 -2.93
C LEU A 148 -9.12 4.63 -3.23
N GLN A 149 -7.86 4.75 -3.65
CA GLN A 149 -6.97 3.62 -3.87
C GLN A 149 -6.82 2.77 -2.62
N THR A 150 -6.53 3.41 -1.48
CA THR A 150 -6.34 2.71 -0.20
C THR A 150 -7.61 2.00 0.25
N ILE A 151 -8.76 2.68 0.15
CA ILE A 151 -10.07 2.12 0.52
C ILE A 151 -10.40 0.93 -0.37
N MET A 152 -10.17 1.06 -1.67
CA MET A 152 -10.50 0.01 -2.63
C MET A 152 -9.67 -1.26 -2.40
N TYR A 153 -8.34 -1.15 -2.25
CA TYR A 153 -7.50 -2.33 -1.98
C TYR A 153 -7.86 -2.99 -0.66
N ARG A 154 -8.20 -2.21 0.36
CA ARG A 154 -8.71 -2.74 1.64
C ARG A 154 -10.01 -3.50 1.43
N SER A 155 -10.97 -2.92 0.70
CA SER A 155 -12.26 -3.55 0.43
C SER A 155 -12.13 -4.83 -0.38
N VAL A 156 -11.25 -4.87 -1.39
CA VAL A 156 -10.97 -6.11 -2.16
C VAL A 156 -10.39 -7.19 -1.23
N ALA A 157 -9.48 -6.84 -0.34
CA ALA A 157 -8.90 -7.78 0.63
C ALA A 157 -9.97 -8.30 1.63
N GLU A 158 -10.84 -7.43 2.13
CA GLU A 158 -11.94 -7.80 3.03
C GLU A 158 -12.93 -8.74 2.37
N LEU A 159 -13.33 -8.44 1.14
CA LEU A 159 -14.23 -9.30 0.35
C LEU A 159 -13.63 -10.68 0.08
N THR A 160 -12.34 -10.74 -0.18
CA THR A 160 -11.63 -12.01 -0.39
C THR A 160 -11.63 -12.87 0.88
N ASN A 161 -11.59 -12.24 2.05
CA ASN A 161 -11.57 -12.94 3.34
C ASN A 161 -12.98 -13.28 3.88
N ASN A 162 -14.02 -12.53 3.47
CA ASN A 162 -15.40 -12.68 3.94
C ASN A 162 -16.38 -13.03 2.81
N PRO A 163 -16.50 -14.29 2.40
CA PRO A 163 -17.39 -14.71 1.31
C PRO A 163 -18.87 -14.36 1.53
N SER A 164 -19.34 -14.27 2.78
CA SER A 164 -20.71 -13.88 3.10
C SER A 164 -21.01 -12.42 2.73
N GLU A 165 -20.06 -11.54 2.93
CA GLU A 165 -20.14 -10.13 2.58
C GLU A 165 -20.15 -9.95 1.05
N TYR A 166 -19.38 -10.75 0.34
CA TYR A 166 -19.40 -10.80 -1.12
C TYR A 166 -20.79 -11.10 -1.68
N GLN A 167 -21.53 -12.06 -1.10
CA GLN A 167 -22.88 -12.38 -1.54
C GLN A 167 -23.86 -11.22 -1.33
N GLN A 168 -23.74 -10.45 -0.26
CA GLN A 168 -24.55 -9.26 -0.02
C GLN A 168 -24.28 -8.18 -1.07
N ILE A 169 -23.01 -7.92 -1.38
CA ILE A 169 -22.61 -6.91 -2.34
C ILE A 169 -23.05 -7.28 -3.77
N LYS A 170 -23.02 -8.56 -4.13
CA LYS A 170 -23.49 -9.04 -5.43
C LYS A 170 -24.98 -8.73 -5.67
N THR A 171 -25.74 -8.62 -4.61
CA THR A 171 -27.20 -8.32 -4.67
C THR A 171 -27.51 -6.84 -4.47
N ASP A 172 -26.65 -6.07 -3.80
CA ASP A 172 -26.89 -4.65 -3.49
C ASP A 172 -25.65 -3.77 -3.70
N TYR A 173 -25.53 -3.23 -4.92
CA TYR A 173 -24.44 -2.30 -5.27
C TYR A 173 -24.55 -0.94 -4.52
N HIS A 174 -25.74 -0.56 -4.07
CA HIS A 174 -25.92 0.68 -3.30
C HIS A 174 -25.31 0.59 -1.92
N ALA A 175 -25.39 -0.58 -1.29
CA ALA A 175 -24.73 -0.82 -0.01
C ALA A 175 -23.21 -0.65 -0.11
N LEU A 176 -22.60 -1.10 -1.20
CA LEU A 176 -21.17 -0.92 -1.44
C LEU A 176 -20.79 0.56 -1.65
N SER A 177 -21.57 1.30 -2.43
CA SER A 177 -21.35 2.75 -2.60
C SER A 177 -21.45 3.50 -1.27
N GLY A 178 -22.39 3.11 -0.40
CA GLY A 178 -22.52 3.63 0.95
C GLY A 178 -21.28 3.37 1.81
N LYS A 179 -20.77 2.13 1.80
CA LYS A 179 -19.52 1.77 2.50
C LYS A 179 -18.32 2.61 2.01
N PHE A 180 -18.15 2.74 0.70
CA PHE A 180 -17.07 3.57 0.15
C PHE A 180 -17.19 5.03 0.57
N LYS A 181 -18.42 5.58 0.61
CA LYS A 181 -18.67 6.94 1.09
C LYS A 181 -18.29 7.08 2.57
N ASP A 182 -18.70 6.15 3.42
CA ASP A 182 -18.40 6.18 4.85
C ASP A 182 -16.90 6.06 5.12
N GLU A 183 -16.21 5.16 4.42
CA GLU A 183 -14.76 5.01 4.54
C GLU A 183 -14.01 6.24 3.99
N LEU A 184 -14.44 6.81 2.87
CA LEU A 184 -13.88 8.05 2.34
C LEU A 184 -14.09 9.20 3.33
N THR A 185 -15.29 9.32 3.88
CA THR A 185 -15.59 10.32 4.90
C THR A 185 -14.68 10.17 6.11
N LYS A 186 -14.48 8.96 6.63
CA LYS A 186 -13.58 8.71 7.76
C LYS A 186 -12.14 9.08 7.44
N THR A 187 -11.67 8.73 6.24
CA THR A 187 -10.27 8.92 5.83
C THR A 187 -9.96 10.40 5.55
N THR A 188 -10.94 11.14 4.99
CA THR A 188 -10.74 12.53 4.56
C THR A 188 -11.46 13.57 5.42
N ASN A 189 -12.11 13.14 6.50
CA ASN A 189 -13.01 13.99 7.33
C ASN A 189 -12.33 15.25 7.91
N GLU A 190 -11.02 15.28 8.05
CA GLU A 190 -10.36 16.47 8.53
C GLU A 190 -10.43 17.64 7.54
N ASP A 191 -10.23 17.35 6.25
CA ASP A 191 -10.01 18.35 5.21
C ASP A 191 -11.16 18.48 4.20
N PHE A 192 -11.92 17.40 3.98
CA PHE A 192 -12.93 17.34 2.92
C PHE A 192 -14.31 16.90 3.43
N PHE A 193 -15.34 17.28 2.68
CA PHE A 193 -16.67 16.69 2.73
C PHE A 193 -16.84 15.73 1.56
N ALA A 194 -17.14 14.46 1.81
CA ALA A 194 -17.56 13.51 0.78
C ALA A 194 -19.07 13.60 0.57
N GLU A 195 -19.51 14.27 -0.49
CA GLU A 195 -20.94 14.49 -0.78
C GLU A 195 -21.59 13.22 -1.32
N ALA A 196 -20.97 12.62 -2.33
CA ALA A 196 -21.46 11.41 -2.96
C ALA A 196 -20.29 10.52 -3.42
N VAL A 197 -20.52 9.21 -3.39
CA VAL A 197 -19.64 8.22 -4.01
C VAL A 197 -20.52 7.29 -4.84
N THR A 198 -20.15 7.11 -6.10
CA THR A 198 -20.89 6.29 -7.07
C THR A 198 -19.96 5.29 -7.71
N LEU A 199 -20.35 4.03 -7.76
CA LEU A 199 -19.65 3.00 -8.51
C LEU A 199 -20.03 3.10 -9.99
N THR A 200 -19.04 3.31 -10.86
CA THR A 200 -19.22 3.38 -12.31
C THR A 200 -18.97 2.03 -12.98
N LYS A 201 -18.09 1.23 -12.38
CA LYS A 201 -17.73 -0.10 -12.84
C LYS A 201 -17.52 -1.01 -11.64
N LEU A 202 -18.04 -2.23 -11.72
CA LEU A 202 -17.79 -3.26 -10.72
C LEU A 202 -17.75 -4.61 -11.41
N ALA A 203 -16.56 -5.21 -11.47
CA ALA A 203 -16.35 -6.58 -11.86
C ALA A 203 -15.56 -7.27 -10.74
N ILE A 204 -16.17 -8.25 -10.11
CA ILE A 204 -15.56 -9.04 -9.04
C ILE A 204 -15.65 -10.51 -9.43
N PRO A 205 -14.56 -11.27 -9.39
CA PRO A 205 -14.56 -12.70 -9.72
C PRO A 205 -15.36 -13.48 -8.67
N ASP A 206 -15.70 -14.72 -9.00
CA ASP A 206 -16.37 -15.60 -8.04
C ASP A 206 -15.41 -15.99 -6.90
N ILE A 207 -15.61 -15.36 -5.74
CA ILE A 207 -14.79 -15.59 -4.55
C ILE A 207 -14.96 -17.02 -4.02
N HIS A 208 -16.11 -17.67 -4.24
CA HIS A 208 -16.30 -19.05 -3.82
C HIS A 208 -15.40 -20.00 -4.62
N THR A 209 -15.41 -19.88 -5.94
CA THR A 209 -14.53 -20.63 -6.84
C THR A 209 -13.05 -20.35 -6.55
N TYR A 210 -12.71 -19.09 -6.29
CA TYR A 210 -11.35 -18.72 -5.87
C TYR A 210 -10.91 -19.42 -4.58
N LYS A 211 -11.77 -19.50 -3.55
CA LYS A 211 -11.47 -20.19 -2.29
C LYS A 211 -11.32 -21.72 -2.47
N ILE A 212 -12.10 -22.33 -3.34
CA ILE A 212 -11.92 -23.75 -3.69
C ILE A 212 -10.55 -23.95 -4.35
N ALA A 213 -10.17 -23.06 -5.27
CA ALA A 213 -8.89 -23.11 -5.95
C ALA A 213 -7.71 -22.94 -4.99
N GLU A 214 -7.82 -22.01 -4.04
CA GLU A 214 -6.84 -21.80 -2.97
C GLU A 214 -6.65 -23.06 -2.12
N GLN A 215 -7.73 -23.70 -1.70
CA GLN A 215 -7.68 -24.94 -0.91
C GLN A 215 -7.05 -26.09 -1.71
N ALA A 216 -7.43 -26.25 -2.97
CA ALA A 216 -6.86 -27.28 -3.83
C ALA A 216 -5.34 -27.05 -4.03
N TYR A 217 -4.93 -25.81 -4.24
CA TYR A 217 -3.51 -25.43 -4.34
C TYR A 217 -2.74 -25.76 -3.07
N ASN A 218 -3.26 -25.37 -1.91
CA ASN A 218 -2.61 -25.63 -0.63
C ASN A 218 -2.46 -27.14 -0.38
N THR A 219 -3.47 -27.94 -0.70
CA THR A 219 -3.42 -29.40 -0.58
C THR A 219 -2.34 -29.99 -1.51
N TYR A 220 -2.29 -29.53 -2.75
CA TYR A 220 -1.27 -29.95 -3.73
C TYR A 220 0.15 -29.62 -3.26
N GLU A 221 0.39 -28.41 -2.78
CA GLU A 221 1.72 -28.00 -2.30
C GLU A 221 2.14 -28.76 -1.03
N GLN A 222 1.20 -29.08 -0.14
CA GLN A 222 1.48 -29.94 1.00
C GLN A 222 1.88 -31.35 0.57
N GLN A 223 1.16 -31.98 -0.34
CA GLN A 223 1.49 -33.31 -0.87
C GLN A 223 2.84 -33.31 -1.57
N ARG A 224 3.10 -32.27 -2.39
CA ARG A 224 4.38 -32.09 -3.07
C ARG A 224 5.54 -31.92 -2.07
N GLY A 225 5.34 -31.12 -1.02
CA GLY A 225 6.31 -30.93 0.04
C GLY A 225 6.63 -32.24 0.78
N MET A 226 5.60 -33.06 1.10
CA MET A 226 5.80 -34.37 1.72
C MET A 226 6.57 -35.32 0.82
N LEU A 227 6.25 -35.37 -0.48
CA LEU A 227 6.95 -36.20 -1.45
C LEU A 227 8.42 -35.81 -1.60
N LEU A 228 8.70 -34.51 -1.67
CA LEU A 228 10.06 -34.00 -1.74
C LEU A 228 10.87 -34.31 -0.45
N ALA A 229 10.23 -34.18 0.71
CA ALA A 229 10.87 -34.55 1.99
C ALA A 229 11.16 -36.05 2.07
N GLU A 230 10.24 -36.90 1.61
CA GLU A 230 10.42 -38.36 1.57
C GLU A 230 11.56 -38.75 0.60
N THR A 231 11.60 -38.16 -0.60
CA THR A 231 12.68 -38.41 -1.57
C THR A 231 14.04 -37.98 -1.02
N ALA A 232 14.12 -36.78 -0.44
CA ALA A 232 15.35 -36.29 0.18
C ALA A 232 15.80 -37.17 1.34
N ALA A 233 14.88 -37.68 2.17
CA ALA A 233 15.20 -38.60 3.26
C ALA A 233 15.77 -39.95 2.73
N LYS A 234 15.14 -40.48 1.67
CA LYS A 234 15.65 -41.70 0.99
C LYS A 234 17.05 -41.49 0.41
N GLU A 235 17.28 -40.40 -0.30
CA GLU A 235 18.59 -40.07 -0.85
C GLU A 235 19.67 -39.92 0.25
N ALA A 236 19.33 -39.23 1.34
CA ALA A 236 20.23 -39.12 2.48
C ALA A 236 20.55 -40.50 3.11
N GLN A 237 19.56 -41.38 3.22
CA GLN A 237 19.72 -42.74 3.72
C GLN A 237 20.62 -43.58 2.80
N TYR A 238 20.44 -43.50 1.47
CA TYR A 238 21.29 -44.17 0.51
C TYR A 238 22.74 -43.67 0.59
N ALA A 239 22.94 -42.35 0.60
CA ALA A 239 24.28 -41.76 0.76
C ALA A 239 24.98 -42.18 2.06
N ALA A 240 24.23 -42.20 3.18
CA ALA A 240 24.79 -42.69 4.44
C ALA A 240 25.16 -44.18 4.43
N SER A 241 24.33 -45.01 3.77
CA SER A 241 24.61 -46.45 3.61
C SER A 241 25.86 -46.70 2.74
N GLU A 242 25.99 -45.95 1.66
CA GLU A 242 27.13 -46.01 0.75
C GLU A 242 28.41 -45.56 1.44
N GLN A 243 28.37 -44.45 2.19
CA GLN A 243 29.50 -44.00 3.00
C GLN A 243 29.91 -45.03 4.06
N PHE A 244 28.93 -45.66 4.72
CA PHE A 244 29.21 -46.73 5.68
C PHE A 244 29.90 -47.95 5.01
N GLN A 245 29.49 -48.33 3.78
CA GLN A 245 30.17 -49.40 3.04
C GLN A 245 31.58 -49.01 2.65
N ILE A 246 31.82 -47.78 2.17
CA ILE A 246 33.16 -47.28 1.85
C ILE A 246 34.05 -47.27 3.08
N ASP A 247 33.57 -46.77 4.22
CA ASP A 247 34.30 -46.75 5.48
C ASP A 247 34.67 -48.17 5.96
N ARG A 248 33.74 -49.14 5.78
CA ARG A 248 33.99 -50.55 6.09
C ARG A 248 35.04 -51.14 5.18
N LEU A 249 34.97 -50.89 3.87
CA LEU A 249 36.00 -51.37 2.93
C LEU A 249 37.35 -50.74 3.17
N THR A 250 37.42 -49.46 3.52
CA THR A 250 38.65 -48.77 3.89
C THR A 250 39.28 -49.40 5.15
N LYS A 251 38.46 -49.63 6.20
CA LYS A 251 38.94 -50.33 7.43
C LYS A 251 39.42 -51.74 7.13
N TRP A 252 38.77 -52.48 6.24
CA TRP A 252 39.22 -53.78 5.79
C TRP A 252 40.54 -53.68 5.01
N GLY A 253 40.67 -52.68 4.13
CA GLY A 253 41.91 -52.41 3.39
C GLY A 253 43.09 -52.13 4.33
N ASP A 254 42.89 -51.25 5.31
CA ASP A 254 43.88 -50.91 6.33
C ASP A 254 44.24 -52.12 7.17
N PHE A 255 43.28 -52.95 7.56
CA PHE A 255 43.46 -54.15 8.28
C PHE A 255 44.30 -55.17 7.49
N LEU A 256 44.00 -55.43 6.22
CA LEU A 256 44.72 -56.29 5.35
C LEU A 256 46.13 -55.79 5.05
N ALA A 257 46.32 -54.47 4.90
CA ALA A 257 47.65 -53.86 4.75
C ALA A 257 48.55 -54.04 5.99
N LYS A 258 47.97 -53.97 7.20
CA LYS A 258 48.64 -54.16 8.46
C LYS A 258 48.99 -55.63 8.72
N TYR A 259 48.20 -56.57 8.21
CA TYR A 259 48.37 -58.01 8.42
C TYR A 259 48.35 -58.78 7.09
N PRO A 260 49.41 -58.67 6.24
CA PRO A 260 49.42 -59.24 4.91
C PRO A 260 49.27 -60.74 4.88
N HIS A 261 49.75 -61.46 5.95
CA HIS A 261 49.58 -62.90 6.07
C HIS A 261 48.13 -63.39 6.13
N ILE A 262 47.17 -62.54 6.46
CA ILE A 262 45.79 -62.91 6.50
C ILE A 262 45.28 -63.12 5.07
N ILE A 263 45.80 -62.42 4.05
CA ILE A 263 45.44 -62.61 2.65
C ILE A 263 45.86 -64.03 2.20
N GLU A 264 47.06 -64.45 2.57
CA GLU A 264 47.54 -65.80 2.27
C GLU A 264 46.68 -66.84 2.97
N LEU A 265 46.31 -66.60 4.23
CA LEU A 265 45.48 -67.51 5.02
C LEU A 265 44.04 -67.64 4.37
N ILE A 266 43.43 -66.54 3.92
CA ILE A 266 42.13 -66.54 3.25
C ILE A 266 42.20 -67.30 1.92
N ALA A 267 43.27 -67.11 1.12
CA ALA A 267 43.55 -67.82 -0.10
C ALA A 267 43.62 -69.33 0.07
N VAL A 268 44.38 -69.76 1.13
CA VAL A 268 44.51 -71.17 1.50
C VAL A 268 43.20 -71.74 2.05
N ALA A 269 42.42 -70.92 2.82
CA ALA A 269 41.16 -71.37 3.37
C ALA A 269 40.06 -71.57 2.31
N GLN A 270 40.12 -70.88 1.17
CA GLN A 270 39.26 -71.12 0.04
C GLN A 270 39.50 -72.40 -0.70
N GLN A 271 40.79 -72.89 -0.66
CA GLN A 271 41.12 -74.12 -1.37
C GLN A 271 41.03 -75.35 -0.44
N ASP A 272 41.47 -75.29 0.82
CA ASP A 272 41.31 -76.33 1.78
C ASP A 272 41.17 -75.76 3.23
N SER A 273 40.03 -75.95 3.86
CA SER A 273 39.75 -75.45 5.21
C SER A 273 40.61 -76.14 6.28
N LYS A 274 41.12 -77.36 6.09
CA LYS A 274 42.04 -78.06 6.99
C LYS A 274 43.47 -77.48 6.92
N ALA A 275 43.95 -77.14 5.73
CA ALA A 275 45.18 -76.47 5.51
C ALA A 275 45.26 -75.08 6.14
N ALA A 276 44.13 -74.31 6.07
CA ALA A 276 44.00 -73.02 6.70
C ALA A 276 44.04 -73.08 8.22
N LEU A 277 43.45 -74.11 8.82
CA LEU A 277 43.50 -74.33 10.29
C LEU A 277 44.91 -74.70 10.76
N ASN A 278 45.64 -75.47 10.00
CA ASN A 278 47.05 -75.82 10.29
C ASN A 278 48.01 -74.62 10.13
N ALA A 279 47.74 -73.72 9.12
CA ALA A 279 48.49 -72.48 8.96
C ALA A 279 48.22 -71.50 10.13
N LEU A 280 47.04 -71.40 10.64
CA LEU A 280 46.67 -70.64 11.82
C LEU A 280 47.42 -71.13 13.08
N LYS A 281 47.41 -72.42 13.32
CA LYS A 281 48.15 -73.06 14.40
C LYS A 281 49.69 -72.87 14.31
N SER A 282 50.26 -72.80 13.11
CA SER A 282 51.67 -72.53 12.87
C SER A 282 52.07 -71.10 13.11
N LEU A 283 51.15 -70.14 12.92
CA LEU A 283 51.36 -68.73 13.22
C LEU A 283 51.28 -68.46 14.73
N GLU A 284 50.37 -69.12 15.45
CA GLU A 284 50.24 -69.01 16.90
C GLU A 284 51.54 -69.54 17.61
N LYS A 285 52.14 -70.54 17.07
CA LYS A 285 53.42 -71.13 17.57
C LYS A 285 54.70 -70.31 17.27
N LYS A 286 54.63 -69.29 16.44
CA LYS A 286 55.69 -68.34 16.09
C LYS A 286 55.64 -67.05 16.93
N GLN A 287 54.61 -66.85 17.72
CA GLN A 287 54.46 -65.72 18.62
C GLN A 287 54.78 -66.00 20.09
N GLU A 288 55.05 -67.25 20.47
CA GLU A 288 55.70 -67.65 21.68
C GLU A 288 57.23 -67.76 21.43
#